data_2b92e874433cf640c8f6141bbeea7919
#
_entry.id   2b92e874433cf640c8f6141bbeea7919
#
_cell.length_a   1.000
_cell.length_b   1.000
_cell.length_c   1.000
_cell.angle_alpha   90.00
_cell.angle_beta   90.00
_cell.angle_gamma   90.00
#
_symmetry.space_group_name_H-M   'P 1'
#
loop_
_entity.id
_entity.type
_entity.pdbx_description
1 polymer ?
#
loop_
_entity_poly.entity_id
_entity_poly.type
_entity_poly.pdbx_seq_one_letter_code
_entity_poly.pdbx_strand_id
1 'polypeptide(L)'
;MKKILSVALVAALAASTLAGCGGGKAEETTAAPAKTEAAADKTEAPVASEGTAAEATEITWWAFPTFGVDTGYEQELADAFTAAHPEYKVKVEYIDFTSGPDKLTAALTSGTAPDVLFDAPGRIIEFGNAGYLVPLDDMLDELKSDLTSESLVETCVGADGTAWMYPISSSPFYMGLNKEALEKADALQYVNLEGDRTWTTDNFVKMCEALRDAAPTQVPAIVYCGGQGGDQGTRALVNNLYSSSIVGEDGKWNIDENGVKALGLLKSMYDSQALDAGFDMAAADELQKFQQETCAMTFCFGTSNEVTYASEDFTQIAVPFPSEDGKPSLEYLVNGFCVFDNKDEARAEASKEFIKFVCDDAEWGPKSVVKTNAFPVRKSFGDLYEGDEHMALLASWSQYYGPYYNTKAGFAAMRPLWFNMLQQVFNGTEPQAAADEFNTSANAN
;
A
#
# COMPACT_ATOMS: atom_id res chain seq x y z
N MET A 1 -49.61 9.62 26.10
CA MET A 1 -49.55 9.08 27.48
C MET A 1 -48.32 8.21 27.65
N LYS A 2 -47.41 8.60 28.57
CA LYS A 2 -46.39 7.80 29.30
C LYS A 2 -45.29 7.13 28.43
N LYS A 3 -43.99 7.17 28.73
CA LYS A 3 -43.17 7.89 29.76
C LYS A 3 -41.69 7.80 29.25
N ILE A 4 -41.01 8.87 29.45
CA ILE A 4 -39.58 9.12 29.54
C ILE A 4 -38.90 8.12 30.48
N LEU A 5 -37.69 7.66 30.14
CA LEU A 5 -36.66 7.41 31.16
C LEU A 5 -35.26 7.72 30.58
N SER A 6 -34.72 8.82 31.05
CA SER A 6 -33.31 9.21 30.97
C SER A 6 -32.51 8.46 32.03
N VAL A 7 -31.30 8.02 31.71
CA VAL A 7 -30.27 7.75 32.74
C VAL A 7 -28.97 8.42 32.28
N ALA A 8 -28.64 9.47 33.01
CA ALA A 8 -27.31 10.09 33.03
C ALA A 8 -26.40 9.25 33.96
N LEU A 9 -25.17 9.06 33.62
CA LEU A 9 -24.14 8.62 34.56
C LEU A 9 -22.91 9.55 34.50
N VAL A 10 -22.59 10.00 35.70
CA VAL A 10 -21.70 11.07 36.09
C VAL A 10 -20.23 10.62 36.02
N ALA A 11 -19.36 11.55 35.62
CA ALA A 11 -17.93 11.51 35.78
C ALA A 11 -17.48 11.52 37.24
N ALA A 12 -16.41 10.81 37.55
CA ALA A 12 -15.64 11.02 38.79
C ALA A 12 -14.15 11.03 38.47
N LEU A 13 -13.57 12.23 38.50
CA LEU A 13 -12.15 12.47 38.69
C LEU A 13 -11.73 12.10 40.11
N ALA A 14 -10.58 11.48 40.27
CA ALA A 14 -9.81 11.58 41.50
C ALA A 14 -8.30 11.64 41.15
N ALA A 15 -7.75 12.80 41.34
CA ALA A 15 -6.33 13.05 41.46
C ALA A 15 -5.87 12.66 42.87
N SER A 16 -4.69 12.10 43.01
CA SER A 16 -3.95 12.12 44.28
C SER A 16 -2.44 12.16 44.04
N THR A 17 -1.87 13.14 44.69
CA THR A 17 -0.55 13.67 44.72
C THR A 17 0.43 12.86 45.60
N LEU A 18 1.67 12.87 45.18
CA LEU A 18 3.00 12.92 45.84
C LEU A 18 3.18 12.75 47.36
N ALA A 19 4.33 12.14 47.63
CA ALA A 19 5.27 12.22 48.76
C ALA A 19 5.26 11.02 49.70
N GLY A 20 6.37 10.45 50.04
CA GLY A 20 7.62 10.88 50.55
C GLY A 20 8.50 9.73 51.06
N CYS A 21 9.76 10.05 51.22
CA CYS A 21 10.92 9.30 51.69
C CYS A 21 10.77 8.50 52.99
N GLY A 22 11.60 7.43 53.12
CA GLY A 22 12.03 6.94 54.42
C GLY A 22 12.63 5.56 54.39
N GLY A 23 13.95 5.45 54.66
CA GLY A 23 14.78 4.29 54.67
C GLY A 23 14.62 3.37 55.89
N GLY A 24 15.22 2.19 55.85
CA GLY A 24 15.37 1.26 56.96
C GLY A 24 16.13 0.02 56.54
N LYS A 25 17.27 -0.19 57.19
CA LYS A 25 18.30 -1.20 57.05
C LYS A 25 17.89 -2.63 57.39
N ALA A 26 18.53 -3.57 56.66
CA ALA A 26 19.25 -4.81 57.08
C ALA A 26 18.62 -5.76 58.12
N GLU A 27 18.63 -7.05 57.72
CA GLU A 27 19.36 -8.06 58.55
C GLU A 27 19.56 -9.37 57.75
N GLU A 28 20.79 -9.82 57.80
CA GLU A 28 21.29 -11.13 57.34
C GLU A 28 20.76 -12.25 58.24
N THR A 29 20.58 -13.44 57.66
CA THR A 29 20.90 -14.67 58.43
C THR A 29 21.38 -15.78 57.48
N THR A 30 22.61 -16.18 57.70
CA THR A 30 23.38 -17.30 57.21
C THR A 30 22.87 -18.63 57.74
N ALA A 31 22.96 -19.71 56.96
CA ALA A 31 23.44 -21.03 57.40
C ALA A 31 23.64 -22.00 56.21
N ALA A 32 24.84 -22.40 55.96
CA ALA A 32 25.27 -23.69 55.41
C ALA A 32 25.91 -24.47 56.61
N PRO A 33 26.38 -25.71 56.49
CA PRO A 33 26.43 -26.72 55.44
C PRO A 33 26.13 -28.17 55.96
N ALA A 34 26.09 -29.18 55.07
CA ALA A 34 26.56 -30.53 55.41
C ALA A 34 26.98 -31.30 54.16
N LYS A 35 28.22 -31.68 54.12
CA LYS A 35 28.89 -32.65 53.25
C LYS A 35 28.45 -34.07 53.58
N THR A 36 28.37 -34.94 52.56
CA THR A 36 28.88 -36.34 52.72
C THR A 36 29.40 -36.84 51.38
N GLU A 37 30.62 -37.19 51.32
CA GLU A 37 31.35 -37.89 50.25
C GLU A 37 30.93 -39.37 50.22
N ALA A 38 30.93 -39.98 49.04
CA ALA A 38 31.39 -41.33 48.81
C ALA A 38 31.83 -41.53 47.37
N ALA A 39 32.94 -42.09 47.15
CA ALA A 39 33.73 -42.16 45.94
C ALA A 39 33.46 -43.42 45.08
N ALA A 40 33.92 -43.29 43.81
CA ALA A 40 34.45 -44.28 42.88
C ALA A 40 33.44 -45.17 42.12
N ASP A 41 33.43 -45.14 40.80
CA ASP A 41 34.38 -45.91 39.97
C ASP A 41 34.36 -45.42 38.50
N LYS A 42 35.50 -45.45 37.84
CA LYS A 42 35.76 -45.06 36.47
C LYS A 42 35.28 -46.11 35.49
N THR A 43 34.58 -45.73 34.45
CA THR A 43 34.65 -46.37 33.14
C THR A 43 34.57 -45.31 32.08
N GLU A 44 35.67 -45.03 31.40
CA GLU A 44 35.71 -44.16 30.21
C GLU A 44 34.99 -44.84 29.05
N ALA A 45 33.89 -44.21 28.56
CA ALA A 45 33.36 -44.41 27.20
C ALA A 45 33.67 -43.16 26.37
N PRO A 46 33.94 -43.28 25.06
CA PRO A 46 34.44 -42.18 24.24
C PRO A 46 33.44 -41.06 24.17
N VAL A 47 33.88 -39.85 24.51
CA VAL A 47 33.15 -38.61 24.33
C VAL A 47 32.95 -38.42 22.82
N ALA A 48 31.73 -38.66 22.33
CA ALA A 48 31.30 -38.12 21.07
C ALA A 48 31.36 -36.58 21.22
N SER A 49 32.15 -35.94 20.38
CA SER A 49 32.17 -34.50 20.21
C SER A 49 30.75 -34.08 19.83
N GLU A 50 29.97 -33.59 20.78
CA GLU A 50 28.82 -32.75 20.47
C GLU A 50 29.39 -31.50 19.83
N GLY A 51 29.35 -31.48 18.50
CA GLY A 51 29.48 -30.23 17.76
C GLY A 51 28.40 -29.31 18.30
N THR A 52 28.76 -28.20 18.91
CA THR A 52 27.86 -27.11 19.19
C THR A 52 27.20 -26.76 17.84
N ALA A 53 25.91 -27.10 17.69
CA ALA A 53 25.13 -26.59 16.57
C ALA A 53 25.31 -25.07 16.56
N ALA A 54 25.77 -24.50 15.45
CA ALA A 54 25.90 -23.07 15.32
C ALA A 54 24.50 -22.51 15.59
N GLU A 55 24.41 -21.46 16.39
CA GLU A 55 23.13 -20.77 16.65
C GLU A 55 22.60 -20.22 15.32
N ALA A 56 21.32 -20.48 15.04
CA ALA A 56 20.70 -20.03 13.78
C ALA A 56 20.74 -18.50 13.70
N THR A 57 21.05 -17.96 12.52
CA THR A 57 20.98 -16.51 12.26
C THR A 57 19.53 -16.08 12.29
N GLU A 58 19.14 -15.22 13.26
CA GLU A 58 17.79 -14.69 13.38
C GLU A 58 17.68 -13.36 12.65
N ILE A 59 16.67 -13.24 11.78
CA ILE A 59 16.26 -12.00 11.09
C ILE A 59 14.86 -11.59 11.53
N THR A 60 14.60 -10.29 11.53
CA THR A 60 13.29 -9.71 11.86
C THR A 60 12.62 -9.16 10.61
N TRP A 61 11.42 -9.62 10.31
CA TRP A 61 10.57 -9.11 9.25
C TRP A 61 9.46 -8.26 9.83
N TRP A 62 9.41 -6.97 9.47
CA TRP A 62 8.25 -6.13 9.75
C TRP A 62 7.27 -6.21 8.60
N ALA A 63 6.07 -6.71 8.90
CA ALA A 63 5.05 -7.01 7.91
C ALA A 63 3.86 -6.03 8.05
N PHE A 64 3.60 -5.26 6.99
CA PHE A 64 2.31 -4.63 6.78
C PHE A 64 1.28 -5.71 6.38
N PRO A 65 -0.03 -5.48 6.57
CA PRO A 65 -1.07 -6.49 6.28
C PRO A 65 -1.34 -6.65 4.77
N THR A 66 -0.29 -6.83 3.98
CA THR A 66 -0.33 -6.92 2.51
C THR A 66 -0.67 -8.32 1.99
N PHE A 67 -0.46 -9.36 2.81
CA PHE A 67 -0.90 -10.73 2.51
C PHE A 67 -2.28 -11.06 3.11
N GLY A 68 -3.05 -10.04 3.44
CA GLY A 68 -4.35 -10.12 4.09
C GLY A 68 -4.27 -9.93 5.61
N VAL A 69 -5.29 -9.26 6.16
CA VAL A 69 -5.36 -8.96 7.60
C VAL A 69 -5.66 -10.25 8.36
N ASP A 70 -4.89 -10.51 9.44
CA ASP A 70 -5.08 -11.63 10.35
C ASP A 70 -5.08 -13.03 9.70
N THR A 71 -4.44 -13.18 8.52
CA THR A 71 -4.38 -14.47 7.82
C THR A 71 -3.35 -15.43 8.42
N GLY A 72 -2.34 -14.91 9.12
CA GLY A 72 -1.21 -15.67 9.63
C GLY A 72 -0.24 -16.17 8.55
N TYR A 73 -0.40 -15.70 7.30
CA TYR A 73 0.40 -16.19 6.17
C TYR A 73 1.87 -15.80 6.29
N GLU A 74 2.18 -14.64 6.85
CA GLU A 74 3.56 -14.21 7.12
C GLU A 74 4.28 -15.17 8.08
N GLN A 75 3.56 -15.65 9.11
CA GLN A 75 4.13 -16.65 10.03
C GLN A 75 4.28 -18.01 9.34
N GLU A 76 3.33 -18.42 8.47
CA GLU A 76 3.44 -19.63 7.66
C GLU A 76 4.68 -19.60 6.76
N LEU A 77 4.96 -18.46 6.10
CA LEU A 77 6.17 -18.26 5.30
C LEU A 77 7.45 -18.35 6.15
N ALA A 78 7.47 -17.70 7.30
CA ALA A 78 8.60 -17.71 8.21
C ALA A 78 8.92 -19.14 8.73
N ASP A 79 7.89 -19.89 9.09
CA ASP A 79 8.02 -21.28 9.57
C ASP A 79 8.46 -22.21 8.44
N ALA A 80 7.91 -22.05 7.22
CA ALA A 80 8.31 -22.84 6.05
C ALA A 80 9.76 -22.57 5.65
N PHE A 81 10.19 -21.30 5.63
CA PHE A 81 11.58 -20.95 5.37
C PHE A 81 12.52 -21.56 6.40
N THR A 82 12.22 -21.41 7.70
CA THR A 82 13.04 -22.01 8.78
C THR A 82 13.09 -23.52 8.68
N ALA A 83 12.03 -24.19 8.25
CA ALA A 83 12.00 -25.63 8.04
C ALA A 83 12.90 -26.07 6.85
N ALA A 84 12.95 -25.27 5.78
CA ALA A 84 13.79 -25.51 4.61
C ALA A 84 15.27 -25.13 4.87
N HIS A 85 15.52 -24.12 5.69
CA HIS A 85 16.82 -23.52 6.00
C HIS A 85 17.02 -23.43 7.51
N PRO A 86 17.33 -24.54 8.21
CA PRO A 86 17.40 -24.59 9.68
C PRO A 86 18.51 -23.73 10.28
N GLU A 87 19.47 -23.27 9.48
CA GLU A 87 20.50 -22.30 9.84
C GLU A 87 19.98 -20.87 9.99
N TYR A 88 18.71 -20.61 9.57
CA TYR A 88 18.06 -19.31 9.65
C TYR A 88 16.75 -19.37 10.45
N LYS A 89 16.38 -18.25 11.05
CA LYS A 89 15.12 -18.09 11.77
C LYS A 89 14.53 -16.72 11.47
N VAL A 90 13.25 -16.66 11.14
CA VAL A 90 12.53 -15.41 10.85
C VAL A 90 11.58 -15.09 11.99
N LYS A 91 11.71 -13.90 12.56
CA LYS A 91 10.79 -13.34 13.53
C LYS A 91 9.89 -12.34 12.83
N VAL A 92 8.58 -12.62 12.76
CA VAL A 92 7.59 -11.71 12.18
C VAL A 92 7.10 -10.72 13.25
N GLU A 93 7.10 -9.43 12.90
CA GLU A 93 6.47 -8.35 13.69
C GLU A 93 5.46 -7.62 12.80
N TYR A 94 4.19 -7.60 13.20
CA TYR A 94 3.15 -6.93 12.47
C TYR A 94 3.14 -5.43 12.75
N ILE A 95 2.98 -4.64 11.70
CA ILE A 95 2.82 -3.19 11.75
C ILE A 95 1.61 -2.78 10.91
N ASP A 96 0.93 -1.68 11.29
CA ASP A 96 -0.21 -1.15 10.55
C ASP A 96 0.18 0.02 9.64
N PHE A 97 -0.68 0.37 8.68
CA PHE A 97 -0.42 1.48 7.76
C PHE A 97 -0.60 2.87 8.39
N THR A 98 -1.22 2.97 9.57
CA THR A 98 -1.45 4.25 10.24
C THR A 98 -0.23 4.70 11.03
N SER A 99 0.31 3.82 11.88
CA SER A 99 1.44 4.12 12.79
C SER A 99 2.77 3.52 12.33
N GLY A 100 2.74 2.51 11.46
CA GLY A 100 3.92 1.79 10.98
C GLY A 100 4.94 2.68 10.29
N PRO A 101 4.57 3.63 9.42
CA PRO A 101 5.53 4.55 8.81
C PRO A 101 6.32 5.39 9.83
N ASP A 102 5.66 5.90 10.87
CA ASP A 102 6.32 6.65 11.94
C ASP A 102 7.22 5.73 12.79
N LYS A 103 6.76 4.50 13.07
CA LYS A 103 7.56 3.48 13.77
C LYS A 103 8.83 3.14 12.98
N LEU A 104 8.73 2.97 11.65
CA LEU A 104 9.90 2.73 10.78
C LEU A 104 10.88 3.90 10.83
N THR A 105 10.42 5.13 10.68
CA THR A 105 11.26 6.34 10.74
C THR A 105 11.99 6.45 12.09
N ALA A 106 11.30 6.17 13.20
CA ALA A 106 11.90 6.16 14.52
C ALA A 106 12.95 5.05 14.67
N ALA A 107 12.69 3.83 14.15
CA ALA A 107 13.60 2.71 14.18
C ALA A 107 14.86 2.96 13.35
N LEU A 108 14.74 3.55 12.17
CA LEU A 108 15.87 3.97 11.33
C LEU A 108 16.77 4.98 12.07
N THR A 109 16.15 5.98 12.71
CA THR A 109 16.89 7.01 13.45
C THR A 109 17.62 6.43 14.69
N SER A 110 17.03 5.43 15.34
CA SER A 110 17.62 4.78 16.54
C SER A 110 18.53 3.60 16.24
N GLY A 111 18.66 3.18 14.96
CA GLY A 111 19.45 2.02 14.58
C GLY A 111 18.84 0.67 15.01
N THR A 112 17.52 0.60 15.10
CA THR A 112 16.74 -0.60 15.47
C THR A 112 15.77 -1.03 14.36
N ALA A 113 16.11 -0.73 13.11
CA ALA A 113 15.34 -1.15 11.95
C ALA A 113 15.20 -2.67 11.87
N PRO A 114 14.13 -3.23 11.29
CA PRO A 114 14.04 -4.66 10.99
C PRO A 114 15.13 -5.06 9.97
N ASP A 115 15.26 -6.35 9.68
CA ASP A 115 16.11 -6.79 8.58
C ASP A 115 15.38 -6.73 7.24
N VAL A 116 14.12 -7.11 7.25
CA VAL A 116 13.27 -7.21 6.06
C VAL A 116 12.01 -6.37 6.22
N LEU A 117 11.65 -5.68 5.16
CA LEU A 117 10.35 -5.00 5.02
C LEU A 117 9.73 -5.40 3.68
N PHE A 118 8.41 -5.61 3.68
CA PHE A 118 7.59 -5.72 2.49
C PHE A 118 6.74 -4.47 2.32
N ASP A 119 6.91 -3.75 1.22
CA ASP A 119 6.22 -2.48 0.97
C ASP A 119 6.18 -2.11 -0.53
N ALA A 120 5.70 -0.91 -0.83
CA ALA A 120 5.69 -0.30 -2.15
C ALA A 120 6.98 0.51 -2.41
N PRO A 121 7.35 0.72 -3.69
CA PRO A 121 8.59 1.41 -4.08
C PRO A 121 8.77 2.79 -3.46
N GLY A 122 7.70 3.57 -3.28
CA GLY A 122 7.80 4.96 -2.82
C GLY A 122 8.58 5.12 -1.51
N ARG A 123 8.34 4.25 -0.50
CA ARG A 123 9.12 4.26 0.76
C ARG A 123 10.46 3.54 0.63
N ILE A 124 10.46 2.39 -0.03
CA ILE A 124 11.68 1.58 -0.16
C ILE A 124 12.78 2.38 -0.85
N ILE A 125 12.48 3.03 -1.97
CA ILE A 125 13.46 3.82 -2.72
C ILE A 125 13.96 5.04 -1.92
N GLU A 126 13.08 5.69 -1.14
CA GLU A 126 13.50 6.76 -0.24
C GLU A 126 14.48 6.26 0.83
N PHE A 127 14.24 5.09 1.43
CA PHE A 127 15.15 4.49 2.40
C PHE A 127 16.50 4.10 1.75
N GLY A 128 16.47 3.56 0.53
CA GLY A 128 17.67 3.24 -0.24
C GLY A 128 18.50 4.48 -0.55
N ASN A 129 17.88 5.52 -1.10
CA ASN A 129 18.52 6.79 -1.41
C ASN A 129 19.09 7.49 -0.17
N ALA A 130 18.50 7.26 1.01
CA ALA A 130 18.99 7.75 2.29
C ALA A 130 20.12 6.89 2.90
N GLY A 131 20.50 5.77 2.26
CA GLY A 131 21.60 4.90 2.68
C GLY A 131 21.26 3.94 3.81
N TYR A 132 19.99 3.58 3.98
CA TYR A 132 19.54 2.63 5.01
C TYR A 132 19.44 1.19 4.52
N LEU A 133 19.54 0.95 3.21
CA LEU A 133 19.30 -0.37 2.62
C LEU A 133 20.57 -1.03 2.08
N VAL A 134 20.54 -2.35 2.01
CA VAL A 134 21.52 -3.17 1.30
C VAL A 134 21.15 -3.17 -0.19
N PRO A 135 22.10 -2.92 -1.11
CA PRO A 135 21.87 -3.07 -2.55
C PRO A 135 21.45 -4.50 -2.93
N LEU A 136 20.50 -4.60 -3.85
CA LEU A 136 19.94 -5.86 -4.38
C LEU A 136 20.19 -6.02 -5.89
N ASP A 137 21.23 -5.37 -6.42
CA ASP A 137 21.55 -5.36 -7.86
C ASP A 137 21.76 -6.77 -8.40
N ASP A 138 22.46 -7.61 -7.68
CA ASP A 138 22.70 -9.02 -7.99
C ASP A 138 21.39 -9.80 -8.16
N MET A 139 20.47 -9.65 -7.19
CA MET A 139 19.16 -10.31 -7.23
C MET A 139 18.28 -9.80 -8.36
N LEU A 140 18.22 -8.48 -8.56
CA LEU A 140 17.41 -7.88 -9.61
C LEU A 140 17.96 -8.23 -11.02
N ASP A 141 19.27 -8.30 -11.19
CA ASP A 141 19.90 -8.69 -12.45
C ASP A 141 19.54 -10.12 -12.87
N GLU A 142 19.50 -11.06 -11.92
CA GLU A 142 19.04 -12.43 -12.14
C GLU A 142 17.57 -12.47 -12.60
N LEU A 143 16.72 -11.59 -12.03
CA LEU A 143 15.28 -11.54 -12.28
C LEU A 143 14.91 -10.85 -13.61
N LYS A 144 15.71 -9.92 -14.12
CA LYS A 144 15.37 -9.04 -15.28
C LYS A 144 14.79 -9.78 -16.49
N SER A 145 15.32 -10.96 -16.82
CA SER A 145 14.86 -11.72 -17.98
C SER A 145 13.48 -12.34 -17.79
N ASP A 146 13.05 -12.56 -16.55
CA ASP A 146 11.77 -13.15 -16.18
C ASP A 146 10.68 -12.10 -15.87
N LEU A 147 11.02 -10.82 -15.74
CA LEU A 147 10.04 -9.77 -15.52
C LEU A 147 9.04 -9.64 -16.68
N THR A 148 7.77 -9.48 -16.34
CA THR A 148 6.68 -9.30 -17.31
C THR A 148 6.80 -8.02 -18.12
N SER A 149 7.45 -6.98 -17.58
CA SER A 149 7.77 -5.74 -18.27
C SER A 149 9.13 -5.19 -17.84
N GLU A 150 9.89 -4.61 -18.76
CA GLU A 150 11.16 -3.92 -18.47
C GLU A 150 10.93 -2.67 -17.59
N SER A 151 9.77 -2.01 -17.68
CA SER A 151 9.43 -0.86 -16.85
C SER A 151 9.37 -1.19 -15.34
N LEU A 152 9.19 -2.45 -14.97
CA LEU A 152 9.23 -2.88 -13.56
C LEU A 152 10.61 -2.70 -12.94
N VAL A 153 11.69 -2.72 -13.71
CA VAL A 153 13.04 -2.44 -13.21
C VAL A 153 13.12 -1.01 -12.67
N GLU A 154 12.51 -0.05 -13.35
CA GLU A 154 12.51 1.36 -12.96
C GLU A 154 11.80 1.57 -11.60
N THR A 155 10.87 0.70 -11.24
CA THR A 155 10.18 0.77 -9.95
C THR A 155 11.04 0.29 -8.78
N CYS A 156 12.12 -0.43 -9.08
CA CYS A 156 12.97 -1.10 -8.08
C CYS A 156 14.27 -0.35 -7.78
N VAL A 157 14.61 0.67 -8.58
CA VAL A 157 15.93 1.32 -8.53
C VAL A 157 15.84 2.76 -8.04
N GLY A 158 16.89 3.21 -7.36
CA GLY A 158 17.09 4.61 -6.99
C GLY A 158 17.54 5.47 -8.17
N ALA A 159 17.70 6.78 -7.91
CA ALA A 159 18.10 7.75 -8.94
C ALA A 159 19.50 7.49 -9.53
N ASP A 160 20.37 6.80 -8.82
CA ASP A 160 21.70 6.38 -9.26
C ASP A 160 21.73 5.03 -9.98
N GLY A 161 20.56 4.38 -10.10
CA GLY A 161 20.39 3.07 -10.73
C GLY A 161 20.60 1.88 -9.76
N THR A 162 20.93 2.11 -8.49
CA THR A 162 21.09 1.05 -7.49
C THR A 162 19.75 0.39 -7.20
N ALA A 163 19.70 -0.94 -7.20
CA ALA A 163 18.50 -1.70 -6.88
C ALA A 163 18.28 -1.74 -5.36
N TRP A 164 17.13 -1.26 -4.91
CA TRP A 164 16.73 -1.22 -3.51
C TRP A 164 15.55 -2.12 -3.17
N MET A 165 14.85 -2.60 -4.19
CA MET A 165 13.64 -3.41 -4.03
C MET A 165 13.69 -4.67 -4.89
N TYR A 166 13.22 -5.80 -4.33
CA TYR A 166 13.00 -7.06 -5.04
C TYR A 166 11.48 -7.26 -5.23
N PRO A 167 10.94 -7.12 -6.46
CA PRO A 167 9.50 -7.09 -6.70
C PRO A 167 8.90 -8.50 -6.72
N ILE A 168 7.63 -8.62 -6.31
CA ILE A 168 6.88 -9.88 -6.35
C ILE A 168 5.59 -9.77 -7.16
N SER A 169 4.83 -8.68 -7.00
CA SER A 169 3.51 -8.53 -7.61
C SER A 169 3.24 -7.10 -8.04
N SER A 170 2.28 -6.95 -8.97
CA SER A 170 1.76 -5.64 -9.38
C SER A 170 0.25 -5.70 -9.57
N SER A 171 -0.44 -4.56 -9.41
CA SER A 171 -1.87 -4.44 -9.66
C SER A 171 -2.25 -3.04 -10.15
N PRO A 172 -3.21 -2.90 -11.09
CA PRO A 172 -3.69 -1.61 -11.54
C PRO A 172 -4.53 -0.92 -10.45
N PHE A 173 -4.57 0.42 -10.49
CA PHE A 173 -5.63 1.18 -9.87
C PHE A 173 -6.71 1.49 -10.90
N TYR A 174 -7.99 1.42 -10.48
CA TYR A 174 -9.15 1.56 -11.35
C TYR A 174 -10.36 2.09 -10.58
N MET A 175 -11.48 2.26 -11.27
CA MET A 175 -12.73 2.72 -10.68
C MET A 175 -13.67 1.55 -10.38
N GLY A 176 -14.44 1.68 -9.30
CA GLY A 176 -15.58 0.82 -9.00
C GLY A 176 -16.89 1.56 -9.22
N LEU A 177 -17.87 0.90 -9.85
CA LEU A 177 -19.21 1.46 -10.12
C LEU A 177 -20.27 0.56 -9.48
N ASN A 178 -21.34 1.19 -8.95
CA ASN A 178 -22.55 0.49 -8.47
C ASN A 178 -23.50 0.25 -9.64
N LYS A 179 -23.63 -1.01 -10.07
CA LYS A 179 -24.43 -1.39 -11.23
C LYS A 179 -25.90 -1.01 -11.07
N GLU A 180 -26.49 -1.30 -9.94
CA GLU A 180 -27.91 -1.08 -9.66
C GLU A 180 -28.25 0.42 -9.63
N ALA A 181 -27.34 1.25 -9.13
CA ALA A 181 -27.47 2.70 -9.18
C ALA A 181 -27.43 3.21 -10.63
N LEU A 182 -26.52 2.69 -11.46
CA LEU A 182 -26.43 3.03 -12.88
C LEU A 182 -27.66 2.59 -13.67
N GLU A 183 -28.16 1.37 -13.44
CA GLU A 183 -29.39 0.87 -14.10
C GLU A 183 -30.60 1.72 -13.74
N LYS A 184 -30.77 2.06 -12.45
CA LYS A 184 -31.87 2.89 -11.98
C LYS A 184 -31.87 4.30 -12.59
N ALA A 185 -30.69 4.83 -12.89
CA ALA A 185 -30.50 6.16 -13.48
C ALA A 185 -30.48 6.15 -15.02
N ASP A 186 -30.67 4.99 -15.67
CA ASP A 186 -30.42 4.80 -17.11
C ASP A 186 -29.01 5.25 -17.54
N ALA A 187 -28.05 5.18 -16.62
CA ALA A 187 -26.69 5.65 -16.80
C ALA A 187 -25.73 4.56 -17.29
N LEU A 188 -26.10 3.28 -17.17
CA LEU A 188 -25.25 2.14 -17.57
C LEU A 188 -24.91 2.17 -19.07
N GLN A 189 -25.78 2.78 -19.90
CA GLN A 189 -25.55 2.93 -21.34
C GLN A 189 -24.31 3.77 -21.70
N TYR A 190 -23.78 4.55 -20.77
CA TYR A 190 -22.57 5.36 -20.96
C TYR A 190 -21.29 4.60 -20.58
N VAL A 191 -21.41 3.41 -19.97
CA VAL A 191 -20.28 2.59 -19.54
C VAL A 191 -20.04 1.47 -20.54
N ASN A 192 -18.81 1.33 -21.04
CA ASN A 192 -18.45 0.18 -21.84
C ASN A 192 -18.18 -1.03 -20.92
N LEU A 193 -18.93 -2.12 -21.10
CA LEU A 193 -18.76 -3.37 -20.34
C LEU A 193 -18.16 -4.50 -21.17
N GLU A 194 -17.78 -4.23 -22.43
CA GLU A 194 -17.21 -5.23 -23.33
C GLU A 194 -15.69 -5.07 -23.46
N GLY A 195 -15.00 -6.18 -23.74
CA GLY A 195 -13.57 -6.21 -23.91
C GLY A 195 -12.84 -5.73 -22.64
N ASP A 196 -11.88 -4.85 -22.80
CA ASP A 196 -11.10 -4.26 -21.70
C ASP A 196 -11.79 -3.08 -20.98
N ARG A 197 -13.07 -2.85 -21.29
CA ARG A 197 -13.95 -1.84 -20.68
C ARG A 197 -13.44 -0.40 -20.75
N THR A 198 -12.59 -0.06 -21.69
CA THR A 198 -12.13 1.32 -21.85
C THR A 198 -13.29 2.23 -22.32
N TRP A 199 -13.34 3.45 -21.84
CA TRP A 199 -14.42 4.39 -22.08
C TRP A 199 -13.94 5.85 -22.08
N THR A 200 -14.82 6.78 -22.47
CA THR A 200 -14.42 8.16 -22.71
C THR A 200 -14.81 9.11 -21.58
N THR A 201 -14.05 10.21 -21.46
CA THR A 201 -14.36 11.34 -20.56
C THR A 201 -15.77 11.88 -20.79
N ASP A 202 -16.21 12.03 -22.05
CA ASP A 202 -17.57 12.48 -22.37
C ASP A 202 -18.65 11.55 -21.81
N ASN A 203 -18.42 10.24 -21.85
CA ASN A 203 -19.34 9.26 -21.31
C ASN A 203 -19.34 9.28 -19.76
N PHE A 204 -18.19 9.51 -19.14
CA PHE A 204 -18.09 9.70 -17.69
C PHE A 204 -18.95 10.91 -17.23
N VAL A 205 -18.84 12.04 -17.91
CA VAL A 205 -19.65 13.23 -17.61
C VAL A 205 -21.15 12.93 -17.76
N LYS A 206 -21.57 12.32 -18.88
CA LYS A 206 -22.98 11.96 -19.11
C LYS A 206 -23.51 10.98 -18.07
N MET A 207 -22.70 10.01 -17.65
CA MET A 207 -23.06 9.07 -16.60
C MET A 207 -23.29 9.79 -15.26
N CYS A 208 -22.40 10.69 -14.87
CA CYS A 208 -22.54 11.48 -13.64
C CYS A 208 -23.78 12.41 -13.69
N GLU A 209 -24.06 13.03 -14.84
CA GLU A 209 -25.25 13.86 -15.05
C GLU A 209 -26.52 13.04 -14.94
N ALA A 210 -26.59 11.86 -15.56
CA ALA A 210 -27.74 10.96 -15.46
C ALA A 210 -27.99 10.48 -14.04
N LEU A 211 -26.92 10.13 -13.29
CA LEU A 211 -27.01 9.76 -11.87
C LEU A 211 -27.56 10.92 -11.02
N ARG A 212 -27.03 12.13 -11.19
CA ARG A 212 -27.52 13.33 -10.51
C ARG A 212 -29.01 13.55 -10.76
N ASP A 213 -29.42 13.47 -12.03
CA ASP A 213 -30.79 13.79 -12.44
C ASP A 213 -31.81 12.75 -11.96
N ALA A 214 -31.40 11.48 -11.84
CA ALA A 214 -32.23 10.37 -11.36
C ALA A 214 -32.36 10.29 -9.85
N ALA A 215 -31.32 10.66 -9.10
CA ALA A 215 -31.26 10.53 -7.65
C ALA A 215 -30.59 11.75 -7.00
N PRO A 216 -31.23 12.93 -6.98
CA PRO A 216 -30.62 14.17 -6.52
C PRO A 216 -30.20 14.17 -5.04
N THR A 217 -30.58 13.16 -4.26
CA THR A 217 -30.14 12.98 -2.85
C THR A 217 -28.93 12.06 -2.71
N GLN A 218 -28.52 11.37 -3.78
CA GLN A 218 -27.33 10.53 -3.83
C GLN A 218 -26.27 11.26 -4.63
N VAL A 219 -25.06 11.36 -4.11
CA VAL A 219 -23.93 11.95 -4.83
C VAL A 219 -23.45 10.97 -5.90
N PRO A 220 -23.33 11.35 -7.18
CA PRO A 220 -22.79 10.44 -8.20
C PRO A 220 -21.38 9.96 -7.86
N ALA A 221 -20.48 10.87 -7.48
CA ALA A 221 -19.10 10.59 -7.12
C ALA A 221 -18.59 11.57 -6.06
N ILE A 222 -17.58 11.18 -5.29
CA ILE A 222 -16.90 12.07 -4.33
C ILE A 222 -15.41 12.11 -4.68
N VAL A 223 -14.88 13.28 -5.03
CA VAL A 223 -13.45 13.50 -5.20
C VAL A 223 -12.85 13.82 -3.83
N TYR A 224 -12.28 12.81 -3.16
CA TYR A 224 -11.69 12.99 -1.83
C TYR A 224 -10.38 13.79 -1.90
N CYS A 225 -10.20 14.72 -0.96
CA CYS A 225 -9.02 15.60 -0.91
C CYS A 225 -8.65 16.02 0.53
N GLY A 226 -9.01 15.22 1.55
CA GLY A 226 -8.75 15.52 2.96
C GLY A 226 -7.51 14.84 3.56
N GLY A 227 -6.93 13.85 2.90
CA GLY A 227 -5.81 13.09 3.47
C GLY A 227 -4.97 12.36 2.44
N GLN A 228 -3.74 11.99 2.81
CA GLN A 228 -2.74 11.42 1.90
C GLN A 228 -2.94 9.93 1.56
N GLY A 229 -3.78 9.21 2.29
CA GLY A 229 -4.04 7.81 2.01
C GLY A 229 -4.85 7.64 0.73
N GLY A 230 -4.33 6.88 -0.26
CA GLY A 230 -5.06 6.56 -1.48
C GLY A 230 -5.12 7.68 -2.53
N ASP A 231 -4.23 8.66 -2.47
CA ASP A 231 -4.17 9.80 -3.41
C ASP A 231 -4.01 9.41 -4.89
N GLN A 232 -3.53 8.18 -5.17
CA GLN A 232 -3.43 7.64 -6.52
C GLN A 232 -4.77 7.66 -7.29
N GLY A 233 -5.91 7.45 -6.63
CA GLY A 233 -7.20 7.46 -7.30
C GLY A 233 -7.56 8.83 -7.88
N THR A 234 -7.37 9.90 -7.12
CA THR A 234 -7.64 11.27 -7.60
C THR A 234 -6.59 11.75 -8.59
N ARG A 235 -5.32 11.31 -8.46
CA ARG A 235 -4.28 11.59 -9.48
C ARG A 235 -4.60 10.88 -10.79
N ALA A 236 -4.94 9.59 -10.73
CA ALA A 236 -5.34 8.82 -11.89
C ALA A 236 -6.56 9.45 -12.60
N LEU A 237 -7.55 9.92 -11.85
CA LEU A 237 -8.70 10.62 -12.43
C LEU A 237 -8.26 11.86 -13.22
N VAL A 238 -7.53 12.79 -12.60
CA VAL A 238 -7.09 14.03 -13.26
C VAL A 238 -6.20 13.74 -14.46
N ASN A 239 -5.23 12.83 -14.32
CA ASN A 239 -4.31 12.49 -15.41
C ASN A 239 -5.02 11.87 -16.61
N ASN A 240 -6.05 11.05 -16.39
CA ASN A 240 -6.72 10.33 -17.47
C ASN A 240 -7.73 11.20 -18.23
N LEU A 241 -8.49 12.08 -17.56
CA LEU A 241 -9.58 12.83 -18.19
C LEU A 241 -9.19 13.50 -19.51
N TYR A 242 -7.98 14.01 -19.64
CA TYR A 242 -7.46 14.65 -20.86
C TYR A 242 -6.00 14.28 -21.18
N SER A 243 -5.56 13.09 -20.78
CA SER A 243 -4.22 12.58 -21.06
C SER A 243 -3.10 13.51 -20.56
N SER A 244 -3.23 13.97 -19.31
CA SER A 244 -2.22 14.76 -18.59
C SER A 244 -1.18 13.88 -17.93
N SER A 245 -0.08 14.47 -17.51
CA SER A 245 0.92 13.85 -16.63
C SER A 245 1.29 14.80 -15.50
N ILE A 246 1.40 14.23 -14.28
CA ILE A 246 1.86 14.99 -13.10
C ILE A 246 3.38 15.24 -13.11
N VAL A 247 4.11 14.64 -14.04
CA VAL A 247 5.55 14.85 -14.25
C VAL A 247 5.77 15.29 -15.69
N GLY A 248 6.39 16.46 -15.86
CA GLY A 248 6.72 17.01 -17.16
C GLY A 248 7.90 16.29 -17.84
N GLU A 249 8.11 16.55 -19.12
CA GLU A 249 9.23 15.98 -19.90
C GLU A 249 10.62 16.35 -19.33
N ASP A 250 10.71 17.47 -18.60
CA ASP A 250 11.92 17.91 -17.90
C ASP A 250 12.14 17.19 -16.56
N GLY A 251 11.27 16.22 -16.25
CA GLY A 251 11.30 15.45 -15.01
C GLY A 251 10.84 16.21 -13.77
N LYS A 252 10.25 17.40 -13.90
CA LYS A 252 9.71 18.15 -12.76
C LYS A 252 8.24 17.81 -12.51
N TRP A 253 7.80 18.04 -11.27
CA TRP A 253 6.38 18.00 -10.94
C TRP A 253 5.66 19.12 -11.73
N ASN A 254 4.63 18.72 -12.47
CA ASN A 254 3.96 19.65 -13.37
C ASN A 254 2.52 19.24 -13.63
N ILE A 255 1.58 20.14 -13.40
CA ILE A 255 0.23 20.05 -13.95
C ILE A 255 0.25 20.85 -15.25
N ASP A 256 0.12 20.14 -16.36
CA ASP A 256 0.14 20.71 -17.71
C ASP A 256 -1.23 21.33 -18.11
N GLU A 257 -1.34 21.83 -19.33
CA GLU A 257 -2.59 22.39 -19.86
C GLU A 257 -3.76 21.38 -19.84
N ASN A 258 -3.49 20.11 -20.06
CA ASN A 258 -4.48 19.04 -20.01
C ASN A 258 -4.93 18.75 -18.57
N GLY A 259 -4.01 18.78 -17.60
CA GLY A 259 -4.32 18.71 -16.18
C GLY A 259 -5.15 19.90 -15.71
N VAL A 260 -4.85 21.11 -16.15
CA VAL A 260 -5.69 22.30 -15.90
C VAL A 260 -7.07 22.15 -16.49
N LYS A 261 -7.20 21.61 -17.71
CA LYS A 261 -8.48 21.30 -18.36
C LYS A 261 -9.26 20.26 -17.54
N ALA A 262 -8.62 19.24 -17.02
CA ALA A 262 -9.23 18.23 -16.14
C ALA A 262 -9.74 18.82 -14.82
N LEU A 263 -8.93 19.66 -14.16
CA LEU A 263 -9.34 20.38 -12.96
C LEU A 263 -10.55 21.31 -13.23
N GLY A 264 -10.57 21.98 -14.38
CA GLY A 264 -11.69 22.81 -14.82
C GLY A 264 -12.99 22.01 -15.05
N LEU A 265 -12.87 20.81 -15.62
CA LEU A 265 -14.01 19.89 -15.78
C LEU A 265 -14.54 19.45 -14.41
N LEU A 266 -13.66 18.98 -13.49
CA LEU A 266 -14.07 18.53 -12.16
C LEU A 266 -14.75 19.68 -11.38
N LYS A 267 -14.22 20.89 -11.47
CA LYS A 267 -14.87 22.07 -10.87
C LYS A 267 -16.28 22.32 -11.46
N SER A 268 -16.44 22.25 -12.78
CA SER A 268 -17.75 22.41 -13.44
C SER A 268 -18.74 21.33 -13.02
N MET A 269 -18.28 20.08 -12.88
CA MET A 269 -19.10 18.98 -12.39
C MET A 269 -19.50 19.16 -10.92
N TYR A 270 -18.60 19.68 -10.09
CA TYR A 270 -18.89 20.05 -8.71
C TYR A 270 -19.91 21.16 -8.62
N ASP A 271 -19.72 22.25 -9.36
CA ASP A 271 -20.64 23.40 -9.40
C ASP A 271 -22.05 22.99 -9.88
N SER A 272 -22.15 22.00 -10.78
CA SER A 272 -23.41 21.43 -11.28
C SER A 272 -23.96 20.27 -10.45
N GLN A 273 -23.30 19.90 -9.36
CA GLN A 273 -23.64 18.76 -8.49
C GLN A 273 -23.60 17.38 -9.20
N ALA A 274 -22.87 17.27 -10.31
CA ALA A 274 -22.60 15.99 -10.97
C ALA A 274 -21.48 15.19 -10.25
N LEU A 275 -20.78 15.77 -9.30
CA LEU A 275 -19.91 15.16 -8.31
C LEU A 275 -19.86 16.04 -7.05
N ASP A 276 -19.28 15.50 -5.97
CA ASP A 276 -19.01 16.24 -4.74
C ASP A 276 -17.52 16.24 -4.41
N ALA A 277 -17.10 17.10 -3.47
CA ALA A 277 -15.74 17.21 -2.98
C ALA A 277 -15.66 16.77 -1.52
N GLY A 278 -14.83 15.77 -1.25
CA GLY A 278 -14.56 15.25 0.10
C GLY A 278 -13.41 15.99 0.77
N PHE A 279 -13.65 17.23 1.22
CA PHE A 279 -12.61 18.11 1.79
C PHE A 279 -11.91 17.55 3.04
N ASP A 280 -12.61 16.75 3.82
CA ASP A 280 -12.16 16.10 5.06
C ASP A 280 -12.02 14.58 4.93
N MET A 281 -12.16 14.04 3.71
CA MET A 281 -12.16 12.61 3.44
C MET A 281 -10.83 12.15 2.85
N ALA A 282 -10.31 11.04 3.37
CA ALA A 282 -9.30 10.22 2.70
C ALA A 282 -10.00 9.16 1.81
N ALA A 283 -9.23 8.44 1.01
CA ALA A 283 -9.76 7.38 0.14
C ALA A 283 -10.54 6.30 0.91
N ALA A 284 -10.12 5.93 2.12
CA ALA A 284 -10.83 4.95 2.93
C ALA A 284 -12.24 5.41 3.31
N ASP A 285 -12.44 6.71 3.54
CA ASP A 285 -13.76 7.27 3.85
C ASP A 285 -14.66 7.25 2.61
N GLU A 286 -14.11 7.58 1.43
CA GLU A 286 -14.82 7.52 0.15
C GLU A 286 -15.21 6.08 -0.21
N LEU A 287 -14.31 5.11 -0.05
CA LEU A 287 -14.60 3.69 -0.24
C LEU A 287 -15.73 3.19 0.68
N GLN A 288 -15.79 3.63 1.94
CA GLN A 288 -16.89 3.33 2.83
C GLN A 288 -18.21 3.98 2.36
N LYS A 289 -18.16 5.21 1.81
CA LYS A 289 -19.33 5.87 1.24
C LYS A 289 -19.86 5.12 0.01
N PHE A 290 -18.97 4.61 -0.82
CA PHE A 290 -19.34 3.76 -1.93
C PHE A 290 -19.98 2.46 -1.46
N GLN A 291 -19.35 1.73 -0.53
CA GLN A 291 -19.89 0.49 0.06
C GLN A 291 -21.28 0.69 0.67
N GLN A 292 -21.54 1.86 1.26
CA GLN A 292 -22.82 2.24 1.89
C GLN A 292 -23.83 2.86 0.90
N GLU A 293 -23.58 2.82 -0.41
CA GLU A 293 -24.42 3.40 -1.45
C GLU A 293 -24.67 4.94 -1.31
N THR A 294 -23.78 5.64 -0.58
CA THR A 294 -23.87 7.10 -0.45
C THR A 294 -23.43 7.79 -1.75
N CYS A 295 -22.48 7.19 -2.47
CA CYS A 295 -22.09 7.56 -3.84
C CYS A 295 -22.16 6.33 -4.75
N ALA A 296 -22.31 6.58 -6.07
CA ALA A 296 -22.51 5.53 -7.06
C ALA A 296 -21.20 4.98 -7.64
N MET A 297 -20.05 5.57 -7.31
CA MET A 297 -18.73 5.12 -7.77
C MET A 297 -17.63 5.46 -6.78
N THR A 298 -16.51 4.76 -6.93
CA THR A 298 -15.25 5.05 -6.23
C THR A 298 -14.09 5.21 -7.21
N PHE A 299 -13.15 6.08 -6.85
CA PHE A 299 -11.90 6.31 -7.61
C PHE A 299 -10.71 5.54 -7.04
N CYS A 300 -10.89 4.76 -5.98
CA CYS A 300 -9.77 4.15 -5.24
C CYS A 300 -9.86 2.62 -5.20
N PHE A 301 -10.35 1.98 -6.27
CA PHE A 301 -10.21 0.54 -6.40
C PHE A 301 -8.80 0.15 -6.84
N GLY A 302 -8.35 -0.91 -6.30
CA GLY A 302 -7.34 -1.84 -6.70
C GLY A 302 -7.83 -3.19 -6.23
N THR A 303 -7.21 -4.27 -6.62
CA THR A 303 -7.67 -5.64 -6.36
C THR A 303 -7.98 -5.93 -4.88
N SER A 304 -7.18 -5.38 -3.95
CA SER A 304 -7.40 -5.54 -2.51
C SER A 304 -8.57 -4.69 -1.98
N ASN A 305 -8.72 -3.45 -2.45
CA ASN A 305 -9.81 -2.57 -2.03
C ASN A 305 -11.16 -3.08 -2.54
N GLU A 306 -11.22 -3.61 -3.75
CA GLU A 306 -12.44 -4.19 -4.31
C GLU A 306 -12.99 -5.32 -3.43
N VAL A 307 -12.12 -6.18 -2.89
CA VAL A 307 -12.51 -7.25 -1.98
C VAL A 307 -12.87 -6.73 -0.59
N THR A 308 -12.05 -5.81 -0.07
CA THR A 308 -12.23 -5.26 1.29
C THR A 308 -13.53 -4.46 1.43
N TYR A 309 -13.90 -3.71 0.39
CA TYR A 309 -15.10 -2.87 0.34
C TYR A 309 -16.21 -3.47 -0.53
N ALA A 310 -16.22 -4.79 -0.69
CA ALA A 310 -17.33 -5.48 -1.33
C ALA A 310 -18.65 -5.18 -0.60
N SER A 311 -19.74 -5.09 -1.36
CA SER A 311 -21.10 -4.92 -0.84
C SER A 311 -21.94 -6.14 -1.16
N GLU A 312 -22.82 -6.53 -0.24
CA GLU A 312 -23.85 -7.55 -0.50
C GLU A 312 -25.13 -6.93 -1.12
N ASP A 313 -25.24 -5.59 -1.08
CA ASP A 313 -26.44 -4.86 -1.48
C ASP A 313 -26.46 -4.50 -2.98
N PHE A 314 -25.28 -4.48 -3.64
CA PHE A 314 -25.18 -4.17 -5.07
C PHE A 314 -24.00 -4.89 -5.75
N THR A 315 -24.09 -4.99 -7.09
CA THR A 315 -23.02 -5.53 -7.93
C THR A 315 -21.98 -4.45 -8.26
N GLN A 316 -20.72 -4.70 -7.91
CA GLN A 316 -19.61 -3.84 -8.29
C GLN A 316 -19.19 -4.12 -9.74
N ILE A 317 -18.92 -3.05 -10.50
CA ILE A 317 -18.35 -3.12 -11.84
C ILE A 317 -16.98 -2.44 -11.79
N ALA A 318 -15.92 -3.17 -12.08
CA ALA A 318 -14.59 -2.62 -12.29
C ALA A 318 -14.47 -2.04 -13.71
N VAL A 319 -13.96 -0.82 -13.84
CA VAL A 319 -13.65 -0.16 -15.11
C VAL A 319 -12.35 0.65 -14.99
N PRO A 320 -11.54 0.77 -16.04
CA PRO A 320 -10.39 1.67 -16.02
C PRO A 320 -10.85 3.13 -15.94
N PHE A 321 -9.94 4.06 -15.61
CA PHE A 321 -10.27 5.49 -15.61
C PHE A 321 -10.68 5.95 -17.01
N PRO A 322 -11.69 6.86 -17.11
CA PRO A 322 -12.11 7.40 -18.41
C PRO A 322 -11.01 8.29 -19.01
N SER A 323 -10.84 8.24 -20.31
CA SER A 323 -9.84 9.06 -21.01
C SER A 323 -10.44 9.69 -22.27
N GLU A 324 -9.86 10.81 -22.75
CA GLU A 324 -10.44 11.56 -23.87
C GLU A 324 -10.62 10.70 -25.15
N ASP A 325 -9.67 9.79 -25.40
CA ASP A 325 -9.65 8.92 -26.60
C ASP A 325 -9.94 7.44 -26.30
N GLY A 326 -10.35 7.10 -25.08
CA GLY A 326 -10.58 5.72 -24.65
C GLY A 326 -9.30 4.91 -24.41
N LYS A 327 -8.14 5.56 -24.24
CA LYS A 327 -6.85 4.93 -23.96
C LYS A 327 -6.33 5.42 -22.60
N PRO A 328 -6.69 4.77 -21.50
CA PRO A 328 -6.27 5.19 -20.17
C PRO A 328 -4.76 5.00 -19.96
N SER A 329 -4.20 5.81 -19.08
CA SER A 329 -2.85 5.65 -18.53
C SER A 329 -2.99 5.35 -17.04
N LEU A 330 -2.94 4.07 -16.67
CA LEU A 330 -3.27 3.64 -15.31
C LEU A 330 -2.08 3.79 -14.38
N GLU A 331 -2.33 4.33 -13.21
CA GLU A 331 -1.44 4.12 -12.08
C GLU A 331 -1.53 2.67 -11.61
N TYR A 332 -0.44 2.15 -11.09
CA TYR A 332 -0.37 0.79 -10.61
C TYR A 332 0.48 0.69 -9.34
N LEU A 333 0.22 -0.34 -8.56
CA LEU A 333 1.02 -0.69 -7.39
C LEU A 333 2.02 -1.76 -7.78
N VAL A 334 3.23 -1.65 -7.29
CA VAL A 334 4.22 -2.74 -7.26
C VAL A 334 4.50 -3.05 -5.80
N ASN A 335 4.49 -4.31 -5.44
CA ASN A 335 4.86 -4.76 -4.12
C ASN A 335 6.19 -5.52 -4.17
N GLY A 336 7.00 -5.35 -3.14
CA GLY A 336 8.28 -6.05 -3.06
C GLY A 336 8.95 -5.89 -1.71
N PHE A 337 10.13 -6.46 -1.61
CA PHE A 337 10.91 -6.52 -0.39
C PHE A 337 12.15 -5.66 -0.48
N CYS A 338 12.60 -5.16 0.68
CA CYS A 338 13.93 -4.58 0.84
C CYS A 338 14.64 -5.17 2.08
N VAL A 339 15.95 -5.00 2.11
CA VAL A 339 16.84 -5.42 3.23
C VAL A 339 17.44 -4.18 3.86
N PHE A 340 17.26 -3.99 5.16
CA PHE A 340 17.92 -2.91 5.90
C PHE A 340 19.36 -3.25 6.23
N ASP A 341 20.26 -2.27 6.07
CA ASP A 341 21.68 -2.40 6.39
C ASP A 341 21.91 -2.20 7.89
N ASN A 342 21.74 -3.26 8.65
CA ASN A 342 22.01 -3.32 10.08
C ASN A 342 23.50 -3.55 10.41
N LYS A 343 24.39 -3.42 9.41
CA LYS A 343 25.84 -3.65 9.53
C LYS A 343 26.20 -5.07 9.98
N ASP A 344 25.37 -6.04 9.64
CA ASP A 344 25.54 -7.46 9.88
C ASP A 344 25.37 -8.22 8.55
N GLU A 345 26.48 -8.64 7.96
CA GLU A 345 26.51 -9.32 6.67
C GLU A 345 25.77 -10.68 6.71
N ALA A 346 25.85 -11.42 7.81
CA ALA A 346 25.17 -12.70 7.93
C ALA A 346 23.64 -12.54 7.96
N ARG A 347 23.13 -11.50 8.63
CA ARG A 347 21.71 -11.16 8.62
C ARG A 347 21.25 -10.64 7.25
N ALA A 348 22.08 -9.85 6.56
CA ALA A 348 21.78 -9.38 5.21
C ALA A 348 21.65 -10.56 4.23
N GLU A 349 22.57 -11.52 4.24
CA GLU A 349 22.47 -12.72 3.39
C GLU A 349 21.28 -13.60 3.76
N ALA A 350 21.02 -13.85 5.04
CA ALA A 350 19.83 -14.57 5.49
C ALA A 350 18.53 -13.88 5.01
N SER A 351 18.51 -12.54 5.00
CA SER A 351 17.38 -11.76 4.50
C SER A 351 17.18 -11.90 2.99
N LYS A 352 18.26 -11.89 2.20
CA LYS A 352 18.19 -12.13 0.75
C LYS A 352 17.69 -13.55 0.44
N GLU A 353 18.17 -14.57 1.15
CA GLU A 353 17.70 -15.95 0.99
C GLU A 353 16.21 -16.08 1.35
N PHE A 354 15.77 -15.41 2.44
CA PHE A 354 14.34 -15.37 2.79
C PHE A 354 13.50 -14.71 1.69
N ILE A 355 13.94 -13.59 1.14
CA ILE A 355 13.24 -12.90 0.05
C ILE A 355 13.16 -13.78 -1.19
N LYS A 356 14.25 -14.45 -1.58
CA LYS A 356 14.24 -15.41 -2.71
C LYS A 356 13.27 -16.57 -2.44
N PHE A 357 13.22 -17.10 -1.23
CA PHE A 357 12.25 -18.14 -0.87
C PHE A 357 10.81 -17.65 -1.04
N VAL A 358 10.47 -16.47 -0.56
CA VAL A 358 9.11 -15.91 -0.66
C VAL A 358 8.74 -15.58 -2.11
N CYS A 359 9.71 -15.13 -2.93
CA CYS A 359 9.45 -14.57 -4.24
C CYS A 359 9.71 -15.53 -5.40
N ASP A 360 10.65 -16.47 -5.29
CA ASP A 360 11.15 -17.27 -6.41
C ASP A 360 10.91 -18.76 -6.24
N ASP A 361 10.63 -19.26 -5.03
CA ASP A 361 10.32 -20.65 -4.82
C ASP A 361 9.09 -21.08 -5.63
N ALA A 362 9.16 -22.24 -6.25
CA ALA A 362 8.13 -22.70 -7.19
C ALA A 362 6.75 -22.95 -6.53
N GLU A 363 6.70 -23.15 -5.23
CA GLU A 363 5.47 -23.29 -4.46
C GLU A 363 5.07 -21.99 -3.77
N TRP A 364 6.00 -21.36 -3.05
CA TRP A 364 5.73 -20.19 -2.21
C TRP A 364 5.61 -18.89 -3.00
N GLY A 365 6.36 -18.72 -4.08
CA GLY A 365 6.28 -17.54 -4.93
C GLY A 365 4.87 -17.30 -5.50
N PRO A 366 4.29 -18.24 -6.26
CA PRO A 366 2.92 -18.12 -6.75
C PRO A 366 1.89 -17.94 -5.65
N LYS A 367 1.98 -18.70 -4.53
CA LYS A 367 1.09 -18.54 -3.38
C LYS A 367 1.17 -17.13 -2.79
N SER A 368 2.38 -16.60 -2.64
CA SER A 368 2.59 -15.25 -2.09
C SER A 368 1.98 -14.17 -2.99
N VAL A 369 2.13 -14.29 -4.32
CA VAL A 369 1.46 -13.38 -5.26
C VAL A 369 -0.06 -13.42 -5.08
N VAL A 370 -0.67 -14.60 -5.07
CA VAL A 370 -2.13 -14.75 -4.88
C VAL A 370 -2.58 -14.17 -3.54
N LYS A 371 -1.77 -14.30 -2.48
CA LYS A 371 -2.08 -13.72 -1.16
C LYS A 371 -2.03 -12.19 -1.14
N THR A 372 -1.28 -11.55 -2.04
CA THR A 372 -1.34 -10.09 -2.22
C THR A 372 -2.58 -9.65 -3.02
N ASN A 373 -3.37 -10.58 -3.53
CA ASN A 373 -4.49 -10.35 -4.43
C ASN A 373 -4.09 -9.51 -5.66
N ALA A 374 -2.90 -9.75 -6.21
CA ALA A 374 -2.30 -9.02 -7.32
C ALA A 374 -1.73 -9.97 -8.38
N PHE A 375 -1.11 -9.44 -9.42
CA PHE A 375 -0.58 -10.21 -10.55
C PHE A 375 0.92 -10.43 -10.43
N PRO A 376 1.45 -11.58 -10.89
CA PRO A 376 2.87 -11.84 -10.83
C PRO A 376 3.65 -10.86 -11.70
N VAL A 377 4.80 -10.43 -11.22
CA VAL A 377 5.77 -9.69 -12.04
C VAL A 377 6.69 -10.64 -12.82
N ARG A 378 6.59 -11.95 -12.59
CA ARG A 378 7.39 -13.01 -13.23
C ARG A 378 6.60 -13.72 -14.33
N LYS A 379 7.18 -13.81 -15.53
CA LYS A 379 6.62 -14.57 -16.66
C LYS A 379 6.55 -16.07 -16.35
N SER A 380 7.53 -16.59 -15.59
CA SER A 380 7.64 -18.00 -15.23
C SER A 380 6.46 -18.52 -14.39
N PHE A 381 5.74 -17.64 -13.70
CA PHE A 381 4.56 -18.04 -12.91
C PHE A 381 3.32 -18.27 -13.75
N GLY A 382 3.28 -17.73 -14.98
CA GLY A 382 2.12 -17.88 -15.88
C GLY A 382 0.88 -17.18 -15.34
N ASP A 383 -0.29 -17.73 -15.70
CA ASP A 383 -1.59 -17.26 -15.24
C ASP A 383 -1.96 -17.94 -13.91
N LEU A 384 -1.92 -17.21 -12.81
CA LEU A 384 -2.25 -17.70 -11.46
C LEU A 384 -3.76 -17.70 -11.19
N TYR A 385 -4.57 -17.14 -12.09
CA TYR A 385 -6.02 -16.98 -11.95
C TYR A 385 -6.77 -17.64 -13.09
N GLU A 386 -6.22 -18.74 -13.66
CA GLU A 386 -6.83 -19.46 -14.78
C GLU A 386 -8.30 -19.82 -14.49
N GLY A 387 -9.19 -19.36 -15.35
CA GLY A 387 -10.65 -19.57 -15.22
C GLY A 387 -11.38 -18.48 -14.43
N ASP A 388 -10.70 -17.49 -13.88
CA ASP A 388 -11.30 -16.30 -13.28
C ASP A 388 -11.35 -15.16 -14.31
N GLU A 389 -12.54 -14.97 -14.93
CA GLU A 389 -12.75 -13.96 -15.96
C GLU A 389 -12.53 -12.52 -15.45
N HIS A 390 -12.82 -12.27 -14.15
CA HIS A 390 -12.62 -10.96 -13.54
C HIS A 390 -11.14 -10.65 -13.36
N MET A 391 -10.38 -11.57 -12.79
CA MET A 391 -8.94 -11.39 -12.64
C MET A 391 -8.23 -11.34 -13.99
N ALA A 392 -8.67 -12.10 -14.99
CA ALA A 392 -8.14 -12.01 -16.36
C ALA A 392 -8.38 -10.62 -16.99
N LEU A 393 -9.55 -10.02 -16.75
CA LEU A 393 -9.84 -8.65 -17.17
C LEU A 393 -8.86 -7.66 -16.52
N LEU A 394 -8.72 -7.71 -15.19
CA LEU A 394 -7.83 -6.80 -14.46
C LEU A 394 -6.36 -6.97 -14.89
N ALA A 395 -5.91 -8.20 -15.11
CA ALA A 395 -4.57 -8.49 -15.65
C ALA A 395 -4.35 -7.87 -17.03
N SER A 396 -5.37 -7.88 -17.89
CA SER A 396 -5.29 -7.30 -19.24
C SER A 396 -5.01 -5.80 -19.22
N TRP A 397 -5.37 -5.10 -18.15
CA TRP A 397 -5.13 -3.66 -18.00
C TRP A 397 -3.66 -3.30 -17.75
N SER A 398 -2.78 -4.26 -17.51
CA SER A 398 -1.33 -4.01 -17.43
C SER A 398 -0.77 -3.38 -18.72
N GLN A 399 -1.41 -3.59 -19.89
CA GLN A 399 -1.07 -2.91 -21.14
C GLN A 399 -1.28 -1.39 -21.09
N TYR A 400 -2.07 -0.89 -20.14
CA TYR A 400 -2.37 0.52 -19.94
C TYR A 400 -1.58 1.15 -18.79
N TYR A 401 -0.61 0.45 -18.19
CA TYR A 401 0.24 1.02 -17.14
C TYR A 401 0.98 2.24 -17.68
N GLY A 402 0.79 3.35 -17.02
CA GLY A 402 1.45 4.62 -17.33
C GLY A 402 2.86 4.73 -16.72
N PRO A 403 3.49 5.90 -16.82
CA PRO A 403 4.78 6.16 -16.19
C PRO A 403 4.70 5.97 -14.66
N TYR A 404 5.71 5.33 -14.08
CA TYR A 404 5.81 5.17 -12.63
C TYR A 404 6.60 6.33 -12.03
N TYR A 405 5.95 7.16 -11.24
CA TYR A 405 6.58 8.36 -10.65
C TYR A 405 6.64 8.35 -9.11
N ASN A 406 6.16 7.28 -8.46
CA ASN A 406 6.16 7.19 -7.01
C ASN A 406 7.58 7.07 -6.42
N THR A 407 8.58 6.72 -7.23
CA THR A 407 10.00 6.69 -6.86
C THR A 407 10.72 8.02 -7.07
N LYS A 408 10.03 9.01 -7.66
CA LYS A 408 10.62 10.32 -7.94
C LYS A 408 10.92 11.07 -6.65
N ALA A 409 12.08 11.74 -6.63
CA ALA A 409 12.44 12.62 -5.52
C ALA A 409 11.35 13.67 -5.23
N GLY A 410 11.05 13.87 -3.96
CA GLY A 410 9.99 14.78 -3.51
C GLY A 410 8.56 14.21 -3.63
N PHE A 411 8.38 12.93 -3.96
CA PHE A 411 7.04 12.33 -4.07
C PHE A 411 6.24 12.48 -2.77
N ALA A 412 6.81 12.15 -1.61
CA ALA A 412 6.13 12.28 -0.33
C ALA A 412 5.74 13.74 -0.02
N ALA A 413 6.60 14.70 -0.34
CA ALA A 413 6.35 16.14 -0.14
C ALA A 413 5.30 16.71 -1.13
N MET A 414 5.19 16.13 -2.33
CA MET A 414 4.21 16.53 -3.35
C MET A 414 2.79 16.15 -2.94
N ARG A 415 2.57 15.02 -2.28
CA ARG A 415 1.24 14.47 -1.98
C ARG A 415 0.31 15.43 -1.19
N PRO A 416 0.74 16.10 -0.10
CA PRO A 416 -0.12 17.10 0.54
C PRO A 416 -0.42 18.31 -0.37
N LEU A 417 0.50 18.69 -1.25
CA LEU A 417 0.28 19.79 -2.20
C LEU A 417 -0.78 19.41 -3.26
N TRP A 418 -0.84 18.14 -3.65
CA TRP A 418 -1.88 17.61 -4.51
C TRP A 418 -3.28 17.85 -3.93
N PHE A 419 -3.51 17.47 -2.67
CA PHE A 419 -4.80 17.67 -2.02
C PHE A 419 -5.11 19.16 -1.80
N ASN A 420 -4.12 19.97 -1.44
CA ASN A 420 -4.30 21.41 -1.33
C ASN A 420 -4.75 22.04 -2.65
N MET A 421 -4.19 21.61 -3.78
CA MET A 421 -4.59 22.07 -5.12
C MET A 421 -6.06 21.71 -5.42
N LEU A 422 -6.47 20.45 -5.17
CA LEU A 422 -7.86 20.04 -5.37
C LEU A 422 -8.82 20.85 -4.49
N GLN A 423 -8.48 21.03 -3.20
CA GLN A 423 -9.29 21.86 -2.29
C GLN A 423 -9.42 23.31 -2.76
N GLN A 424 -8.34 23.90 -3.25
CA GLN A 424 -8.38 25.27 -3.81
C GLN A 424 -9.32 25.37 -5.01
N VAL A 425 -9.25 24.41 -5.94
CA VAL A 425 -10.11 24.36 -7.12
C VAL A 425 -11.59 24.27 -6.72
N PHE A 426 -11.95 23.37 -5.83
CA PHE A 426 -13.34 23.21 -5.37
C PHE A 426 -13.82 24.39 -4.50
N ASN A 427 -12.90 25.09 -3.80
CA ASN A 427 -13.22 26.34 -3.08
C ASN A 427 -13.26 27.59 -3.99
N GLY A 428 -13.13 27.42 -5.32
CA GLY A 428 -13.34 28.48 -6.29
C GLY A 428 -12.08 29.18 -6.78
N THR A 429 -10.88 28.70 -6.44
CA THR A 429 -9.64 29.14 -7.10
C THR A 429 -9.67 28.71 -8.56
N GLU A 430 -9.24 29.59 -9.47
CA GLU A 430 -9.14 29.25 -10.89
C GLU A 430 -8.17 28.08 -11.09
N PRO A 431 -8.52 27.04 -11.89
CA PRO A 431 -7.70 25.85 -12.07
C PRO A 431 -6.26 26.11 -12.47
N GLN A 432 -6.01 27.10 -13.34
CA GLN A 432 -4.65 27.50 -13.74
C GLN A 432 -3.86 28.04 -12.54
N ALA A 433 -4.47 28.88 -11.71
CA ALA A 433 -3.77 29.47 -10.55
C ALA A 433 -3.42 28.41 -9.50
N ALA A 434 -4.31 27.45 -9.26
CA ALA A 434 -4.06 26.32 -8.35
C ALA A 434 -2.95 25.40 -8.89
N ALA A 435 -2.94 25.12 -10.19
CA ALA A 435 -1.88 24.34 -10.85
C ALA A 435 -0.52 25.06 -10.80
N ASP A 436 -0.47 26.38 -11.04
CA ASP A 436 0.76 27.17 -10.98
C ASP A 436 1.37 27.17 -9.57
N GLU A 437 0.53 27.28 -8.53
CA GLU A 437 0.96 27.18 -7.13
C GLU A 437 1.50 25.79 -6.80
N PHE A 438 0.79 24.72 -7.25
CA PHE A 438 1.25 23.34 -7.10
C PHE A 438 2.61 23.15 -7.78
N ASN A 439 2.74 23.53 -9.06
CA ASN A 439 3.96 23.38 -9.85
C ASN A 439 5.15 24.09 -9.19
N THR A 440 4.92 25.29 -8.65
CA THR A 440 5.95 26.06 -7.92
C THR A 440 6.36 25.39 -6.63
N SER A 441 5.37 24.99 -5.80
CA SER A 441 5.61 24.46 -4.46
C SER A 441 6.19 23.04 -4.48
N ALA A 442 5.75 22.18 -5.40
CA ALA A 442 6.23 20.81 -5.52
C ALA A 442 7.69 20.71 -6.01
N ASN A 443 8.19 21.74 -6.68
CA ASN A 443 9.58 21.81 -7.17
C ASN A 443 10.50 22.70 -6.30
N ALA A 444 10.00 23.26 -5.20
CA ALA A 444 10.78 24.08 -4.30
C ALA A 444 11.57 23.30 -3.22
N ASN A 445 11.32 21.98 -3.10
CA ASN A 445 11.88 21.09 -2.08
C ASN A 445 13.02 20.24 -2.62
#